data_2128d03b272e0ba8652773c134fb7735
#
_entry.id   2128d03b272e0ba8652773c134fb7735
#
_cell.length_a   1.000
_cell.length_b   1.000
_cell.length_c   1.000
_cell.angle_alpha   90.00
_cell.angle_beta   90.00
_cell.angle_gamma   90.00
#
_symmetry.space_group_name_H-M   'P 1'
#
loop_
_entity.id
_entity.type
_entity.pdbx_description
1 polymer ?
#
loop_
_entity_poly.entity_id
_entity_poly.type
_entity_poly.pdbx_seq_one_letter_code
_entity_poly.pdbx_strand_id
1 'polypeptide(L)'
;MKDMDNNVEAEIRKLFVTQASVSNYLSIISQKMKNDNFNPDIVVGLSRGGLPPGIMMSHYLNKPFIPFETALRDFPVWKSNTKALESVNSILIIDDICDSGETFVKLKQELKEALPNLRVKFASLHHNKSASFKPNWYGTLIDKAIDDVWIVYPWEDWWQRDTVENTLVNEMLGNI
;
A
#
# COMPACT_ATOMS: atom_id res chain seq x y z
N MET A 1 -24.99 4.85 -44.57
CA MET A 1 -24.53 5.80 -43.56
C MET A 1 -24.28 4.96 -42.32
N LYS A 2 -23.02 4.64 -42.02
CA LYS A 2 -22.65 3.89 -40.83
C LYS A 2 -22.31 4.91 -39.75
N ASP A 3 -23.09 4.90 -38.69
CA ASP A 3 -22.83 5.66 -37.48
C ASP A 3 -21.52 5.14 -36.90
N MET A 4 -20.52 6.01 -36.87
CA MET A 4 -19.28 5.78 -36.13
C MET A 4 -19.61 6.10 -34.67
N ASP A 5 -19.81 5.07 -33.90
CA ASP A 5 -19.81 5.16 -32.43
C ASP A 5 -18.41 5.60 -31.99
N ASN A 6 -18.25 6.91 -31.75
CA ASN A 6 -17.12 7.47 -31.03
C ASN A 6 -17.27 7.10 -29.54
N ASN A 7 -16.90 5.89 -29.19
CA ASN A 7 -16.67 5.52 -27.80
C ASN A 7 -15.34 6.12 -27.37
N VAL A 8 -15.33 7.39 -26.98
CA VAL A 8 -14.21 8.02 -26.28
C VAL A 8 -14.23 7.43 -24.87
N GLU A 9 -13.47 6.35 -24.65
CA GLU A 9 -13.18 5.92 -23.28
C GLU A 9 -12.57 7.12 -22.56
N ALA A 10 -13.22 7.60 -21.50
CA ALA A 10 -12.71 8.68 -20.69
C ALA A 10 -11.36 8.25 -20.12
N GLU A 11 -10.30 8.92 -20.51
CA GLU A 11 -8.93 8.63 -20.04
C GLU A 11 -8.90 8.87 -18.52
N ILE A 12 -8.66 7.79 -17.75
CA ILE A 12 -8.58 7.87 -16.30
C ILE A 12 -7.41 8.77 -15.92
N ARG A 13 -7.70 9.85 -15.23
CA ARG A 13 -6.67 10.78 -14.74
C ARG A 13 -5.70 10.06 -13.79
N LYS A 14 -4.40 10.23 -14.02
CA LYS A 14 -3.35 9.66 -13.17
C LYS A 14 -2.78 10.69 -12.20
N LEU A 15 -2.62 10.29 -10.94
CA LEU A 15 -1.92 11.04 -9.90
C LEU A 15 -0.60 10.33 -9.58
N PHE A 16 0.52 10.93 -10.00
CA PHE A 16 1.84 10.37 -9.74
C PHE A 16 2.36 10.78 -8.37
N VAL A 17 2.64 9.77 -7.54
CA VAL A 17 3.22 9.95 -6.21
C VAL A 17 4.75 9.94 -6.34
N THR A 18 5.41 10.87 -5.66
CA THR A 18 6.88 10.92 -5.61
C THR A 18 7.43 10.13 -4.44
N GLN A 19 8.71 9.76 -4.48
CA GLN A 19 9.40 9.13 -3.35
C GLN A 19 9.38 10.03 -2.11
N ALA A 20 9.50 11.35 -2.29
CA ALA A 20 9.40 12.32 -1.20
C ALA A 20 8.00 12.30 -0.55
N SER A 21 6.93 12.19 -1.37
CA SER A 21 5.56 12.06 -0.86
C SER A 21 5.38 10.79 -0.05
N VAL A 22 5.92 9.64 -0.51
CA VAL A 22 5.89 8.38 0.24
C VAL A 22 6.56 8.54 1.60
N SER A 23 7.76 9.14 1.64
CA SER A 23 8.49 9.39 2.89
C SER A 23 7.70 10.28 3.85
N ASN A 24 7.06 11.33 3.33
CA ASN A 24 6.20 12.21 4.13
C ASN A 24 4.98 11.47 4.70
N TYR A 25 4.32 10.63 3.91
CA TYR A 25 3.16 9.85 4.38
C TYR A 25 3.57 8.86 5.46
N LEU A 26 4.70 8.17 5.31
CA LEU A 26 5.24 7.28 6.34
C LEU A 26 5.61 8.04 7.62
N SER A 27 6.14 9.25 7.51
CA SER A 27 6.43 10.12 8.66
C SER A 27 5.15 10.49 9.42
N ILE A 28 4.08 10.83 8.70
CA ILE A 28 2.76 11.12 9.30
C ILE A 28 2.22 9.88 10.02
N ILE A 29 2.27 8.70 9.37
CA ILE A 29 1.82 7.44 9.96
C ILE A 29 2.61 7.13 11.23
N SER A 30 3.94 7.22 11.16
CA SER A 30 4.82 6.90 12.29
C SER A 30 4.60 7.84 13.48
N GLN A 31 4.35 9.13 13.23
CA GLN A 31 4.05 10.09 14.29
C GLN A 31 2.71 9.77 14.98
N LYS A 32 1.69 9.41 14.20
CA LYS A 32 0.38 8.98 14.75
C LYS A 32 0.51 7.69 15.56
N MET A 33 1.29 6.72 15.07
CA MET A 33 1.59 5.48 15.81
C MET A 33 2.27 5.76 17.16
N LYS A 34 3.24 6.68 17.18
CA LYS A 34 3.90 7.11 18.43
C LYS A 34 2.93 7.75 19.41
N ASN A 35 2.04 8.61 18.94
CA ASN A 35 1.04 9.27 19.78
C ASN A 35 0.08 8.25 20.40
N ASP A 36 -0.22 7.17 19.69
CA ASP A 36 -1.06 6.06 20.15
C ASP A 36 -0.29 5.00 20.97
N ASN A 37 1.00 5.23 21.23
CA ASN A 37 1.90 4.31 21.93
C ASN A 37 1.92 2.90 21.30
N PHE A 38 1.82 2.82 19.96
CA PHE A 38 1.84 1.55 19.25
C PHE A 38 3.23 1.26 18.68
N ASN A 39 3.82 0.15 19.12
CA ASN A 39 5.09 -0.37 18.62
C ASN A 39 4.87 -1.86 18.29
N PRO A 40 4.76 -2.23 17.01
CA PRO A 40 4.51 -3.61 16.60
C PRO A 40 5.73 -4.49 16.81
N ASP A 41 5.50 -5.80 16.95
CA ASP A 41 6.58 -6.79 16.96
C ASP A 41 7.06 -7.09 15.53
N ILE A 42 6.16 -7.04 14.56
CA ILE A 42 6.41 -7.31 13.14
C ILE A 42 5.67 -6.28 12.28
N VAL A 43 6.28 -5.91 11.16
CA VAL A 43 5.63 -5.16 10.06
C VAL A 43 5.29 -6.13 8.93
N VAL A 44 4.05 -6.07 8.46
CA VAL A 44 3.54 -6.87 7.37
C VAL A 44 3.20 -5.97 6.19
N GLY A 45 3.81 -6.20 5.03
CA GLY A 45 3.48 -5.49 3.79
C GLY A 45 2.59 -6.34 2.89
N LEU A 46 1.50 -5.79 2.38
CA LEU A 46 0.63 -6.49 1.45
C LEU A 46 1.21 -6.44 0.03
N SER A 47 1.26 -7.59 -0.63
CA SER A 47 1.77 -7.64 -2.00
C SER A 47 0.70 -7.15 -3.00
N ARG A 48 1.11 -6.33 -3.96
CA ARG A 48 2.48 -5.87 -4.22
C ARG A 48 2.72 -4.47 -3.67
N GLY A 49 1.72 -3.61 -3.66
CA GLY A 49 1.84 -2.18 -3.38
C GLY A 49 2.30 -1.85 -1.97
N GLY A 50 1.93 -2.67 -0.99
CA GLY A 50 2.33 -2.50 0.40
C GLY A 50 3.76 -2.96 0.73
N LEU A 51 4.46 -3.65 -0.20
CA LEU A 51 5.82 -4.12 0.07
C LEU A 51 6.82 -2.96 0.27
N PRO A 52 6.92 -1.98 -0.64
CA PRO A 52 7.85 -0.87 -0.47
C PRO A 52 7.60 -0.06 0.82
N PRO A 53 6.38 0.43 1.11
CA PRO A 53 6.14 1.16 2.35
C PRO A 53 6.31 0.28 3.59
N GLY A 54 6.02 -1.04 3.50
CA GLY A 54 6.24 -2.00 4.58
C GLY A 54 7.72 -2.17 4.92
N ILE A 55 8.57 -2.33 3.92
CA ILE A 55 10.03 -2.40 4.09
C ILE A 55 10.55 -1.10 4.70
N MET A 56 10.16 0.06 4.17
CA MET A 56 10.58 1.36 4.71
C MET A 56 10.16 1.54 6.18
N MET A 57 8.93 1.15 6.52
CA MET A 57 8.44 1.22 7.90
C MET A 57 9.17 0.23 8.81
N SER A 58 9.50 -0.98 8.35
CA SER A 58 10.24 -1.96 9.14
C SER A 58 11.65 -1.47 9.49
N HIS A 59 12.34 -0.84 8.53
CA HIS A 59 13.62 -0.18 8.79
C HIS A 59 13.50 0.95 9.81
N TYR A 60 12.50 1.81 9.64
CA TYR A 60 12.29 2.93 10.57
C TYR A 60 12.01 2.46 12.00
N LEU A 61 11.20 1.40 12.16
CA LEU A 61 10.84 0.86 13.47
C LEU A 61 11.90 -0.13 14.02
N ASN A 62 12.87 -0.52 13.21
CA ASN A 62 13.82 -1.61 13.50
C ASN A 62 13.10 -2.90 13.91
N LYS A 63 12.13 -3.32 13.07
CA LYS A 63 11.30 -4.52 13.30
C LYS A 63 11.43 -5.50 12.12
N PRO A 64 11.26 -6.81 12.36
CA PRO A 64 11.16 -7.79 11.27
C PRO A 64 10.05 -7.42 10.28
N PHE A 65 10.25 -7.80 9.02
CA PHE A 65 9.30 -7.61 7.92
C PHE A 65 8.84 -8.94 7.36
N ILE A 66 7.55 -9.07 7.11
CA ILE A 66 6.95 -10.23 6.44
C ILE A 66 6.06 -9.75 5.29
N PRO A 67 6.26 -10.25 4.05
CA PRO A 67 5.33 -10.02 2.96
C PRO A 67 4.09 -10.91 3.10
N PHE A 68 2.89 -10.36 2.86
CA PHE A 68 1.67 -11.12 2.69
C PHE A 68 1.19 -11.01 1.24
N GLU A 69 1.01 -12.13 0.58
CA GLU A 69 0.49 -12.16 -0.79
C GLU A 69 -1.04 -12.03 -0.76
N THR A 70 -1.59 -10.95 -1.30
CA THR A 70 -3.04 -10.70 -1.37
C THR A 70 -3.58 -10.75 -2.80
N ALA A 71 -2.68 -10.82 -3.79
CA ALA A 71 -3.03 -10.71 -5.21
C ALA A 71 -3.76 -11.93 -5.78
N LEU A 72 -3.76 -13.07 -5.11
CA LEU A 72 -4.42 -14.29 -5.55
C LEU A 72 -5.76 -14.42 -4.81
N ARG A 73 -6.85 -14.03 -5.46
CA ARG A 73 -8.20 -13.99 -4.90
C ARG A 73 -8.68 -15.30 -4.24
N ASP A 74 -8.09 -16.45 -4.58
CA ASP A 74 -8.53 -17.77 -4.16
C ASP A 74 -7.53 -18.51 -3.26
N PHE A 75 -6.43 -17.87 -2.85
CA PHE A 75 -5.43 -18.51 -1.99
C PHE A 75 -5.59 -18.04 -0.54
N PRO A 76 -5.71 -18.93 0.44
CA PRO A 76 -5.66 -18.57 1.85
C PRO A 76 -4.20 -18.22 2.21
N VAL A 77 -3.81 -17.01 1.87
CA VAL A 77 -2.47 -16.44 1.88
C VAL A 77 -1.81 -16.46 3.25
N TRP A 78 -2.62 -16.41 4.27
CA TRP A 78 -2.16 -16.33 5.64
C TRP A 78 -1.66 -17.68 6.20
N LYS A 79 -2.10 -18.83 5.66
CA LYS A 79 -1.71 -20.16 6.20
C LYS A 79 -0.21 -20.45 6.12
N SER A 80 0.49 -19.95 5.13
CA SER A 80 1.93 -20.12 4.99
C SER A 80 2.76 -19.24 5.93
N ASN A 81 2.21 -18.11 6.39
CA ASN A 81 2.92 -17.10 7.18
C ASN A 81 2.50 -17.06 8.66
N THR A 82 1.45 -17.81 9.05
CA THR A 82 0.93 -17.80 10.43
C THR A 82 1.95 -18.26 11.46
N LYS A 83 2.84 -19.20 11.13
CA LYS A 83 3.87 -19.66 12.08
C LYS A 83 4.75 -18.53 12.60
N ALA A 84 5.09 -17.56 11.74
CA ALA A 84 5.86 -16.40 12.16
C ALA A 84 5.07 -15.44 13.05
N LEU A 85 3.73 -15.48 12.98
CA LEU A 85 2.84 -14.63 13.79
C LEU A 85 2.43 -15.29 15.12
N GLU A 86 2.59 -16.59 15.28
CA GLU A 86 2.23 -17.32 16.52
C GLU A 86 3.06 -16.89 17.72
N SER A 87 4.27 -16.37 17.49
CA SER A 87 5.21 -15.98 18.55
C SER A 87 5.21 -14.49 18.88
N VAL A 88 4.32 -13.70 18.28
CA VAL A 88 4.27 -12.24 18.47
C VAL A 88 2.92 -11.78 19.03
N ASN A 89 2.91 -10.62 19.69
CA ASN A 89 1.70 -10.07 20.32
C ASN A 89 1.03 -8.99 19.47
N SER A 90 1.79 -8.37 18.55
CA SER A 90 1.28 -7.24 17.78
C SER A 90 1.93 -7.12 16.41
N ILE A 91 1.11 -6.79 15.40
CA ILE A 91 1.56 -6.55 14.05
C ILE A 91 1.00 -5.25 13.49
N LEU A 92 1.79 -4.62 12.62
CA LEU A 92 1.35 -3.56 11.73
C LEU A 92 1.19 -4.13 10.32
N ILE A 93 -0.02 -4.07 9.78
CA ILE A 93 -0.27 -4.37 8.36
C ILE A 93 -0.28 -3.05 7.61
N ILE A 94 0.50 -2.95 6.53
CA ILE A 94 0.60 -1.73 5.72
C ILE A 94 0.37 -2.05 4.23
N ASP A 95 -0.35 -1.15 3.57
CA ASP A 95 -0.56 -1.15 2.13
C ASP A 95 -0.30 0.24 1.55
N ASP A 96 -0.21 0.36 0.23
CA ASP A 96 -0.10 1.66 -0.42
C ASP A 96 -1.43 2.42 -0.40
N ILE A 97 -2.54 1.74 -0.64
CA ILE A 97 -3.87 2.34 -0.63
C ILE A 97 -4.91 1.45 0.06
N CYS A 98 -5.75 2.05 0.88
CA CYS A 98 -7.02 1.49 1.29
C CYS A 98 -8.12 2.10 0.40
N ASP A 99 -8.41 1.45 -0.75
CA ASP A 99 -9.35 1.95 -1.75
C ASP A 99 -10.79 1.51 -1.45
N SER A 100 -11.18 0.27 -1.75
CA SER A 100 -12.48 -0.28 -1.32
C SER A 100 -12.49 -0.68 0.16
N GLY A 101 -11.34 -1.04 0.70
CA GLY A 101 -11.16 -1.53 2.06
C GLY A 101 -11.40 -3.02 2.23
N GLU A 102 -11.88 -3.72 1.21
CA GLU A 102 -12.25 -5.15 1.28
C GLU A 102 -11.08 -6.04 1.75
N THR A 103 -9.87 -5.78 1.26
CA THR A 103 -8.68 -6.54 1.66
C THR A 103 -8.44 -6.45 3.17
N PHE A 104 -8.54 -5.25 3.73
CA PHE A 104 -8.36 -5.05 5.17
C PHE A 104 -9.49 -5.66 6.01
N VAL A 105 -10.74 -5.59 5.53
CA VAL A 105 -11.88 -6.26 6.17
C VAL A 105 -11.65 -7.75 6.26
N LYS A 106 -11.32 -8.37 5.12
CA LYS A 106 -11.05 -9.81 5.03
C LYS A 106 -9.90 -10.24 5.93
N LEU A 107 -8.75 -9.57 5.84
CA LEU A 107 -7.58 -9.88 6.68
C LEU A 107 -7.86 -9.73 8.17
N LYS A 108 -8.58 -8.68 8.56
CA LYS A 108 -8.95 -8.48 9.96
C LYS A 108 -9.80 -9.62 10.50
N GLN A 109 -10.76 -10.10 9.71
CA GLN A 109 -11.61 -11.22 10.09
C GLN A 109 -10.79 -12.51 10.19
N GLU A 110 -10.03 -12.88 9.14
CA GLU A 110 -9.25 -14.10 9.10
C GLU A 110 -8.21 -14.17 10.22
N LEU A 111 -7.50 -13.07 10.48
CA LEU A 111 -6.52 -13.01 11.57
C LEU A 111 -7.18 -13.10 12.95
N LYS A 112 -8.36 -12.50 13.12
CA LYS A 112 -9.11 -12.61 14.39
C LYS A 112 -9.57 -14.04 14.67
N GLU A 113 -9.94 -14.79 13.63
CA GLU A 113 -10.35 -16.19 13.75
C GLU A 113 -9.15 -17.10 14.03
N ALA A 114 -8.04 -16.90 13.32
CA ALA A 114 -6.87 -17.75 13.44
C ALA A 114 -6.00 -17.43 14.68
N LEU A 115 -5.88 -16.16 15.05
CA LEU A 115 -5.00 -15.65 16.10
C LEU A 115 -5.74 -14.62 16.96
N PRO A 116 -6.72 -15.04 17.75
CA PRO A 116 -7.64 -14.14 18.46
C PRO A 116 -6.96 -13.18 19.45
N ASN A 117 -5.77 -13.52 19.93
CA ASN A 117 -4.99 -12.71 20.88
C ASN A 117 -4.01 -11.76 20.19
N LEU A 118 -3.84 -11.86 18.87
CA LEU A 118 -2.94 -11.01 18.13
C LEU A 118 -3.53 -9.61 17.97
N ARG A 119 -2.78 -8.60 18.40
CA ARG A 119 -3.15 -7.19 18.22
C ARG A 119 -2.76 -6.72 16.82
N VAL A 120 -3.72 -6.58 15.93
CA VAL A 120 -3.54 -6.16 14.55
C VAL A 120 -3.92 -4.70 14.38
N LYS A 121 -3.04 -3.92 13.75
CA LYS A 121 -3.29 -2.54 13.33
C LYS A 121 -2.99 -2.39 11.84
N PHE A 122 -3.72 -1.48 11.19
CA PHE A 122 -3.66 -1.28 9.76
C PHE A 122 -3.23 0.14 9.42
N ALA A 123 -2.38 0.28 8.41
CA ALA A 123 -1.99 1.57 7.85
C ALA A 123 -2.01 1.55 6.33
N SER A 124 -2.17 2.72 5.70
CA SER A 124 -2.02 2.91 4.26
C SER A 124 -1.43 4.28 3.95
N LEU A 125 -0.74 4.42 2.81
CA LEU A 125 -0.26 5.73 2.38
C LEU A 125 -1.46 6.61 2.00
N HIS A 126 -2.38 6.08 1.18
CA HIS A 126 -3.65 6.73 0.83
C HIS A 126 -4.82 5.98 1.47
N HIS A 127 -5.83 6.75 1.90
CA HIS A 127 -7.10 6.21 2.34
C HIS A 127 -8.22 6.87 1.54
N ASN A 128 -9.00 6.05 0.82
CA ASN A 128 -10.20 6.54 0.14
C ASN A 128 -11.33 6.70 1.15
N LYS A 129 -11.93 7.88 1.18
CA LYS A 129 -12.99 8.24 2.14
C LYS A 129 -14.21 7.31 2.08
N SER A 130 -14.52 6.78 0.89
CA SER A 130 -15.64 5.86 0.67
C SER A 130 -15.31 4.40 0.97
N ALA A 131 -14.07 4.07 1.38
CA ALA A 131 -13.69 2.70 1.71
C ALA A 131 -14.54 2.12 2.86
N SER A 132 -14.87 0.85 2.75
CA SER A 132 -15.61 0.09 3.78
C SER A 132 -14.82 -0.16 5.07
N PHE A 133 -13.50 0.11 5.03
CA PHE A 133 -12.57 -0.03 6.14
C PHE A 133 -11.80 1.27 6.36
N LYS A 134 -11.73 1.72 7.61
CA LYS A 134 -10.88 2.85 7.99
C LYS A 134 -9.60 2.32 8.64
N PRO A 135 -8.42 2.49 8.03
CA PRO A 135 -7.15 2.15 8.64
C PRO A 135 -6.94 2.90 9.96
N ASN A 136 -6.19 2.31 10.87
CA ASN A 136 -5.83 3.00 12.13
C ASN A 136 -5.04 4.29 11.85
N TRP A 137 -4.16 4.22 10.85
CA TRP A 137 -3.36 5.38 10.41
C TRP A 137 -3.27 5.42 8.90
N TYR A 138 -3.22 6.61 8.36
CA TYR A 138 -2.98 6.85 6.93
C TYR A 138 -2.22 8.16 6.72
N GLY A 139 -1.46 8.19 5.64
CA GLY A 139 -0.67 9.36 5.25
C GLY A 139 -1.54 10.50 4.76
N THR A 140 -2.46 10.22 3.83
CA THR A 140 -3.39 11.20 3.27
C THR A 140 -4.75 10.59 2.98
N LEU A 141 -5.77 11.45 2.95
CA LEU A 141 -7.15 11.11 2.59
C LEU A 141 -7.39 11.52 1.13
N ILE A 142 -8.06 10.65 0.37
CA ILE A 142 -8.59 10.95 -0.96
C ILE A 142 -10.09 10.69 -0.99
N ASP A 143 -10.78 11.29 -1.95
CA ASP A 143 -12.22 11.06 -2.17
C ASP A 143 -12.45 10.77 -3.65
N LYS A 144 -12.39 9.49 -4.01
CA LYS A 144 -12.56 9.03 -5.39
C LYS A 144 -14.00 9.22 -5.90
N ALA A 145 -14.95 9.46 -5.03
CA ALA A 145 -16.31 9.81 -5.44
C ALA A 145 -16.40 11.23 -6.03
N ILE A 146 -15.46 12.11 -5.63
CA ILE A 146 -15.36 13.48 -6.14
C ILE A 146 -14.35 13.56 -7.28
N ASP A 147 -13.22 12.88 -7.12
CA ASP A 147 -12.10 12.94 -8.04
C ASP A 147 -11.57 11.53 -8.27
N ASP A 148 -12.10 10.85 -9.30
CA ASP A 148 -11.71 9.49 -9.65
C ASP A 148 -10.35 9.50 -10.35
N VAL A 149 -9.30 9.23 -9.58
CA VAL A 149 -7.92 9.20 -10.05
C VAL A 149 -7.29 7.83 -9.85
N TRP A 150 -6.48 7.42 -10.81
CA TRP A 150 -5.57 6.30 -10.63
C TRP A 150 -4.27 6.79 -10.00
N ILE A 151 -3.96 6.29 -8.80
CA ILE A 151 -2.73 6.65 -8.11
C ILE A 151 -1.60 5.76 -8.61
N VAL A 152 -0.53 6.38 -9.10
CA VAL A 152 0.67 5.69 -9.60
C VAL A 152 1.83 5.95 -8.64
N TYR A 153 2.28 4.89 -7.97
CA TYR A 153 3.36 4.98 -6.99
C TYR A 153 4.76 4.93 -7.64
N PRO A 154 5.84 5.33 -6.93
CA PRO A 154 7.19 5.34 -7.49
C PRO A 154 7.72 3.98 -7.95
N TRP A 155 7.19 2.88 -7.42
CA TRP A 155 7.54 1.51 -7.79
C TRP A 155 6.72 0.94 -8.93
N GLU A 156 5.71 1.71 -9.42
CA GLU A 156 4.87 1.37 -10.56
C GLU A 156 5.28 2.21 -11.76
N ASP A 157 5.32 1.61 -12.94
CA ASP A 157 5.63 2.29 -14.22
C ASP A 157 6.90 3.17 -14.19
N TRP A 158 7.85 2.86 -13.28
CA TRP A 158 9.07 3.65 -13.10
C TRP A 158 9.90 3.74 -14.40
N TRP A 159 9.81 2.72 -15.24
CA TRP A 159 10.49 2.66 -16.54
C TRP A 159 9.84 3.54 -17.63
N GLN A 160 8.62 4.06 -17.38
CA GLN A 160 7.90 4.97 -18.30
C GLN A 160 8.01 6.44 -17.85
N ARG A 161 8.64 6.70 -16.70
CA ARG A 161 8.79 8.05 -16.17
C ARG A 161 10.04 8.70 -16.77
N ASP A 162 9.88 9.89 -17.36
CA ASP A 162 10.99 10.77 -17.67
C ASP A 162 11.59 11.31 -16.37
N THR A 163 12.55 10.58 -15.83
CA THR A 163 13.36 11.04 -14.70
C THR A 163 14.66 11.62 -15.23
N VAL A 164 15.25 12.56 -14.50
CA VAL A 164 16.60 13.10 -14.82
C VAL A 164 17.62 11.96 -14.95
N GLU A 165 17.47 10.91 -14.12
CA GLU A 165 18.31 9.70 -14.19
C GLU A 165 18.08 8.91 -15.49
N ASN A 166 16.85 8.76 -15.96
CA ASN A 166 16.55 8.12 -17.24
C ASN A 166 17.11 8.93 -18.42
N THR A 167 17.05 10.25 -18.33
CA THR A 167 17.66 11.13 -19.34
C THR A 167 19.17 10.96 -19.33
N LEU A 168 19.83 10.96 -18.16
CA LEU A 168 21.27 10.73 -18.04
C LEU A 168 21.68 9.32 -18.51
N VAL A 169 20.91 8.29 -18.14
CA VAL A 169 21.17 6.91 -18.61
C VAL A 169 20.98 6.81 -20.12
N ASN A 170 19.95 7.41 -20.68
CA ASN A 170 19.74 7.45 -22.13
C ASN A 170 20.84 8.25 -22.85
N GLU A 171 21.35 9.35 -22.26
CA GLU A 171 22.49 10.09 -22.78
C GLU A 171 23.79 9.29 -22.66
N MET A 172 23.99 8.54 -21.58
CA MET A 172 25.19 7.71 -21.36
C MET A 172 25.17 6.42 -22.22
N LEU A 173 23.99 5.81 -22.36
CA LEU A 173 23.79 4.63 -23.23
C LEU A 173 23.41 5.03 -24.66
N GLY A 174 23.12 6.29 -24.83
CA GLY A 174 22.61 6.86 -26.05
C GLY A 174 23.56 6.72 -27.21
N ASN A 175 23.09 5.96 -28.15
CA ASN A 175 23.67 5.67 -29.46
C ASN A 175 24.42 4.32 -29.54
N ILE A 176 23.87 3.29 -28.87
CA ILE A 176 24.14 1.93 -29.31
C ILE A 176 23.02 1.48 -30.26
#